data_dec50cdec0f3a8b5c5c1fd8f23aa7f52
#
_entry.id   dec50cdec0f3a8b5c5c1fd8f23aa7f52
#
_cell.length_a   1.000
_cell.length_b   1.000
_cell.length_c   1.000
_cell.angle_alpha   90.00
_cell.angle_beta   90.00
_cell.angle_gamma   90.00
#
_symmetry.space_group_name_H-M   'P 1'
#
loop_
_entity.id
_entity.type
_entity.pdbx_description
1 polymer ?
#
loop_
_entity_poly.entity_id
_entity_poly.type
_entity_poly.pdbx_seq_one_letter_code
_entity_poly.pdbx_strand_id
1 'polypeptide(L)'
;GLAERAELGGVCLNWGCIPTKSLLHTADVMREAMAASELGLEIDKPRFNLKKVVKRSRDVAAQLSGGVSHLMRKNKITIFAGDAIFQNKNTVTVGDDTIIADNIIVATGARARNLPHIQVDGDRIWDARSAMTPTFMPKKLLIIGAGAIGVEFASFYNTLGAKVTLVEVMDQILPAEDSEIADLAKQSFVNQGMEVLTATGVDEVKVTGKTLTATIDGKSRKFDAAILSVGVSGNVEDLGLEAIGVEIERGFISVDEYQQTSVDGVYAIGDVAGVPCLAHKASHEGIIAVEGIVGEMPHPLNKERIPGCTYSHPQVASIGLSEVQAGERGEIKVGRFPLLANGKAVAVNDTEGLVKTIFDASTGALLGAHMIGPGVTEMIQGFAVAIGLETTESELMETIFPHPTLSEAMHESVLSAYGRTINF
;
A
#
# COMPACT_ATOMS: atom_id res chain seq x y z
N GLY A 1 23.57 9.23 -14.23
CA GLY A 1 23.13 10.34 -13.39
C GLY A 1 21.71 10.18 -12.88
N LEU A 2 21.37 10.88 -11.84
CA LEU A 2 20.02 10.93 -11.24
C LEU A 2 19.63 12.39 -11.05
N ALA A 3 18.53 12.84 -11.66
CA ALA A 3 17.91 14.11 -11.39
C ALA A 3 16.88 13.95 -10.25
N GLU A 4 16.99 14.74 -9.17
CA GLU A 4 16.08 14.71 -8.03
C GLU A 4 15.85 16.13 -7.50
N ARG A 5 14.58 16.52 -7.37
CA ARG A 5 14.20 17.87 -6.94
C ARG A 5 14.01 18.03 -5.43
N ALA A 6 13.83 16.93 -4.71
CA ALA A 6 13.50 16.96 -3.28
C ALA A 6 14.37 15.97 -2.47
N GLU A 7 13.83 14.82 -2.11
CA GLU A 7 14.50 13.88 -1.22
C GLU A 7 14.83 12.57 -1.92
N LEU A 8 16.08 12.11 -1.82
CA LEU A 8 16.48 10.78 -2.29
C LEU A 8 15.66 9.67 -1.59
N GLY A 9 15.25 8.67 -2.37
CA GLY A 9 14.38 7.60 -1.92
C GLY A 9 12.88 7.87 -2.12
N GLY A 10 12.51 9.04 -2.65
CA GLY A 10 11.17 9.39 -3.10
C GLY A 10 10.11 9.31 -2.01
N VAL A 11 8.85 9.17 -2.44
CA VAL A 11 7.67 9.14 -1.54
C VAL A 11 7.75 7.98 -0.55
N CYS A 12 8.11 6.77 -0.97
CA CYS A 12 8.10 5.59 -0.11
C CYS A 12 8.97 5.77 1.15
N LEU A 13 10.22 6.23 1.01
CA LEU A 13 11.10 6.42 2.16
C LEU A 13 10.76 7.66 2.98
N ASN A 14 10.34 8.74 2.32
CA ASN A 14 10.22 10.04 2.98
C ASN A 14 8.78 10.39 3.41
N TRP A 15 7.76 10.03 2.60
CA TRP A 15 6.38 10.49 2.77
C TRP A 15 5.33 9.39 2.46
N GLY A 16 5.70 8.12 2.62
CA GLY A 16 4.83 7.00 2.31
C GLY A 16 5.07 5.81 3.23
N CYS A 17 5.54 4.70 2.65
CA CYS A 17 5.64 3.38 3.28
C CYS A 17 6.33 3.43 4.64
N ILE A 18 7.55 3.95 4.69
CA ILE A 18 8.41 3.84 5.87
C ILE A 18 7.92 4.69 7.06
N PRO A 19 7.66 6.01 6.89
CA PRO A 19 7.16 6.80 8.00
C PRO A 19 5.77 6.33 8.47
N THR A 20 4.90 5.86 7.56
CA THR A 20 3.58 5.32 7.95
C THR A 20 3.73 4.06 8.79
N LYS A 21 4.61 3.11 8.40
CA LYS A 21 4.87 1.88 9.18
C LYS A 21 5.49 2.20 10.54
N SER A 22 6.30 3.26 10.64
CA SER A 22 6.79 3.75 11.93
C SER A 22 5.66 4.29 12.82
N LEU A 23 4.66 4.96 12.24
CA LEU A 23 3.47 5.44 12.96
C LEU A 23 2.58 4.26 13.39
N LEU A 24 2.29 3.33 12.47
CA LEU A 24 1.47 2.14 12.74
C LEU A 24 2.09 1.27 13.82
N HIS A 25 3.40 1.03 13.79
CA HIS A 25 4.08 0.30 14.87
C HIS A 25 3.91 0.97 16.24
N THR A 26 3.88 2.32 16.28
CA THR A 26 3.57 3.02 17.55
C THR A 26 2.13 2.75 17.99
N ALA A 27 1.19 2.66 17.06
CA ALA A 27 -0.20 2.29 17.36
C ALA A 27 -0.29 0.83 17.83
N ASP A 28 0.46 -0.10 17.21
CA ASP A 28 0.51 -1.50 17.64
C ASP A 28 0.99 -1.63 19.09
N VAL A 29 2.11 -1.01 19.42
CA VAL A 29 2.64 -0.99 20.80
C VAL A 29 1.64 -0.35 21.78
N MET A 30 0.92 0.69 21.35
CA MET A 30 -0.13 1.31 22.17
C MET A 30 -1.29 0.34 22.45
N ARG A 31 -1.72 -0.40 21.43
CA ARG A 31 -2.78 -1.41 21.53
C ARG A 31 -2.38 -2.57 22.44
N GLU A 32 -1.16 -3.10 22.26
CA GLU A 32 -0.61 -4.13 23.14
C GLU A 32 -0.54 -3.65 24.60
N ALA A 33 -0.08 -2.42 24.81
CA ALA A 33 -0.01 -1.84 26.15
C ALA A 33 -1.41 -1.62 26.76
N MET A 34 -2.44 -1.34 25.97
CA MET A 34 -3.82 -1.23 26.46
C MET A 34 -4.42 -2.61 26.81
N ALA A 35 -4.06 -3.67 26.09
CA ALA A 35 -4.49 -5.05 26.32
C ALA A 35 -3.62 -5.82 27.31
N ALA A 36 -2.58 -5.20 27.87
CA ALA A 36 -1.56 -5.88 28.70
C ALA A 36 -2.14 -6.63 29.92
N SER A 37 -3.25 -6.17 30.48
CA SER A 37 -3.94 -6.84 31.60
C SER A 37 -4.49 -8.21 31.22
N GLU A 38 -4.85 -8.44 29.98
CA GLU A 38 -5.29 -9.75 29.48
C GLU A 38 -4.16 -10.78 29.50
N LEU A 39 -2.92 -10.30 29.40
CA LEU A 39 -1.69 -11.11 29.51
C LEU A 39 -1.13 -11.21 30.92
N GLY A 40 -1.85 -10.66 31.94
CA GLY A 40 -1.42 -10.63 33.32
C GLY A 40 -0.38 -9.56 33.66
N LEU A 41 -0.20 -8.56 32.78
CA LEU A 41 0.71 -7.44 33.03
C LEU A 41 -0.04 -6.25 33.65
N GLU A 42 0.53 -5.65 34.68
CA GLU A 42 -0.01 -4.45 35.34
C GLU A 42 0.68 -3.22 34.74
N ILE A 43 0.01 -2.56 33.81
CA ILE A 43 0.50 -1.33 33.18
C ILE A 43 -0.52 -0.22 33.46
N ASP A 44 -0.06 0.90 34.01
CA ASP A 44 -0.88 2.10 34.11
C ASP A 44 -1.36 2.53 32.71
N LYS A 45 -2.50 3.25 32.66
CA LYS A 45 -3.09 3.70 31.40
C LYS A 45 -2.03 4.33 30.47
N PRO A 46 -1.70 3.71 29.36
CA PRO A 46 -0.63 4.18 28.48
C PRO A 46 -0.98 5.53 27.88
N ARG A 47 0.03 6.37 27.68
CA ARG A 47 -0.09 7.71 27.09
C ARG A 47 0.96 7.88 26.01
N PHE A 48 0.65 8.66 24.99
CA PHE A 48 1.61 8.99 23.94
C PHE A 48 1.93 10.49 23.90
N ASN A 49 3.06 10.82 23.29
CA ASN A 49 3.45 12.20 22.98
C ASN A 49 3.50 12.34 21.47
N LEU A 50 2.51 13.01 20.88
CA LEU A 50 2.35 13.14 19.43
C LEU A 50 3.63 13.69 18.75
N LYS A 51 4.28 14.72 19.34
CA LYS A 51 5.51 15.29 18.78
C LYS A 51 6.66 14.28 18.72
N LYS A 52 6.78 13.41 19.75
CA LYS A 52 7.79 12.34 19.74
C LYS A 52 7.46 11.24 18.74
N VAL A 53 6.18 10.88 18.59
CA VAL A 53 5.72 9.90 17.59
C VAL A 53 6.05 10.39 16.18
N VAL A 54 5.66 11.62 15.86
CA VAL A 54 5.97 12.25 14.57
C VAL A 54 7.48 12.35 14.35
N LYS A 55 8.23 12.87 15.35
CA LYS A 55 9.68 12.98 15.24
C LYS A 55 10.35 11.64 14.93
N ARG A 56 9.94 10.55 15.62
CA ARG A 56 10.48 9.22 15.38
C ARG A 56 10.25 8.78 13.93
N SER A 57 9.07 8.97 13.38
CA SER A 57 8.79 8.62 11.98
C SER A 57 9.65 9.41 11.00
N ARG A 58 9.92 10.68 11.29
CA ARG A 58 10.80 11.53 10.46
C ARG A 58 12.28 11.14 10.60
N ASP A 59 12.74 10.79 11.79
CA ASP A 59 14.10 10.32 12.03
C ASP A 59 14.39 9.01 11.26
N VAL A 60 13.43 8.08 11.23
CA VAL A 60 13.52 6.83 10.45
C VAL A 60 13.61 7.12 8.95
N ALA A 61 12.76 8.01 8.45
CA ALA A 61 12.80 8.43 7.06
C ALA A 61 14.17 9.05 6.69
N ALA A 62 14.67 9.96 7.53
CA ALA A 62 15.96 10.61 7.32
C ALA A 62 17.14 9.62 7.35
N GLN A 63 17.10 8.62 8.22
CA GLN A 63 18.13 7.56 8.29
C GLN A 63 18.19 6.78 6.97
N LEU A 64 17.06 6.36 6.41
CA LEU A 64 17.02 5.59 5.19
C LEU A 64 17.35 6.43 3.94
N SER A 65 16.89 7.67 3.86
CA SER A 65 17.29 8.60 2.80
C SER A 65 18.80 8.89 2.82
N GLY A 66 19.39 8.99 4.03
CA GLY A 66 20.83 9.04 4.21
C GLY A 66 21.56 7.80 3.69
N GLY A 67 20.96 6.61 3.86
CA GLY A 67 21.44 5.35 3.29
C GLY A 67 21.44 5.37 1.75
N VAL A 68 20.39 5.87 1.13
CA VAL A 68 20.34 6.04 -0.34
C VAL A 68 21.42 7.01 -0.80
N SER A 69 21.60 8.14 -0.11
CA SER A 69 22.69 9.09 -0.41
C SER A 69 24.07 8.45 -0.34
N HIS A 70 24.29 7.53 0.61
CA HIS A 70 25.53 6.75 0.69
C HIS A 70 25.69 5.82 -0.51
N LEU A 71 24.62 5.11 -0.92
CA LEU A 71 24.65 4.22 -2.09
C LEU A 71 24.94 4.98 -3.39
N MET A 72 24.37 6.17 -3.58
CA MET A 72 24.67 7.02 -4.75
C MET A 72 26.17 7.33 -4.81
N ARG A 73 26.76 7.78 -3.71
CA ARG A 73 28.22 8.05 -3.64
C ARG A 73 29.06 6.81 -3.86
N LYS A 74 28.72 5.67 -3.22
CA LYS A 74 29.40 4.39 -3.36
C LYS A 74 29.45 3.94 -4.82
N ASN A 75 28.34 4.08 -5.53
CA ASN A 75 28.21 3.68 -6.93
C ASN A 75 28.58 4.78 -7.92
N LYS A 76 29.14 5.93 -7.45
CA LYS A 76 29.59 7.05 -8.29
C LYS A 76 28.47 7.61 -9.19
N ILE A 77 27.23 7.61 -8.70
CA ILE A 77 26.10 8.18 -9.41
C ILE A 77 26.07 9.68 -9.16
N THR A 78 26.15 10.46 -10.24
CA THR A 78 26.04 11.93 -10.19
C THR A 78 24.59 12.32 -9.90
N ILE A 79 24.37 13.17 -8.90
CA ILE A 79 23.05 13.72 -8.55
C ILE A 79 22.98 15.14 -9.09
N PHE A 80 21.95 15.42 -9.90
CA PHE A 80 21.58 16.74 -10.38
C PHE A 80 20.38 17.21 -9.57
N ALA A 81 20.55 18.23 -8.75
CA ALA A 81 19.50 18.73 -7.86
C ALA A 81 18.59 19.71 -8.60
N GLY A 82 17.33 19.38 -8.80
CA GLY A 82 16.34 20.23 -9.44
C GLY A 82 15.30 19.47 -10.27
N ASP A 83 14.43 20.24 -10.90
CA ASP A 83 13.43 19.74 -11.82
C ASP A 83 14.06 19.39 -13.17
N ALA A 84 13.77 18.18 -13.65
CA ALA A 84 14.26 17.70 -14.94
C ALA A 84 13.23 17.96 -16.03
N ILE A 85 13.65 18.56 -17.16
CA ILE A 85 12.78 18.92 -18.27
C ILE A 85 13.39 18.42 -19.58
N PHE A 86 12.66 17.61 -20.33
CA PHE A 86 13.07 17.18 -21.67
C PHE A 86 13.12 18.35 -22.65
N GLN A 87 14.25 18.47 -23.35
CA GLN A 87 14.43 19.37 -24.49
C GLN A 87 14.21 18.64 -25.82
N ASN A 88 14.57 17.37 -25.85
CA ASN A 88 14.31 16.38 -26.88
C ASN A 88 14.49 14.98 -26.28
N LYS A 89 14.29 13.92 -27.06
CA LYS A 89 14.33 12.53 -26.56
C LYS A 89 15.63 12.10 -25.87
N ASN A 90 16.75 12.78 -26.17
CA ASN A 90 18.08 12.46 -25.64
C ASN A 90 18.64 13.54 -24.71
N THR A 91 17.95 14.66 -24.52
CA THR A 91 18.46 15.83 -23.79
C THR A 91 17.49 16.26 -22.72
N VAL A 92 17.98 16.35 -21.50
CA VAL A 92 17.24 16.85 -20.34
C VAL A 92 18.00 18.00 -19.70
N THR A 93 17.32 19.05 -19.30
CA THR A 93 17.90 20.13 -18.48
C THR A 93 17.48 19.99 -17.03
N VAL A 94 18.40 20.27 -16.09
CA VAL A 94 18.16 20.33 -14.65
C VAL A 94 18.82 21.61 -14.12
N GLY A 95 18.03 22.66 -13.89
CA GLY A 95 18.58 23.99 -13.63
C GLY A 95 19.44 24.49 -14.79
N ASP A 96 20.72 24.79 -14.52
CA ASP A 96 21.69 25.22 -15.53
C ASP A 96 22.42 24.07 -16.24
N ASP A 97 22.24 22.82 -15.75
CA ASP A 97 22.88 21.64 -16.32
C ASP A 97 22.10 21.11 -17.53
N THR A 98 22.82 20.78 -18.61
CA THR A 98 22.27 20.06 -19.78
C THR A 98 22.87 18.66 -19.81
N ILE A 99 22.00 17.66 -19.75
CA ILE A 99 22.36 16.24 -19.69
C ILE A 99 21.97 15.60 -21.01
N ILE A 100 22.91 14.93 -21.65
CA ILE A 100 22.68 14.15 -22.88
C ILE A 100 22.86 12.69 -22.53
N ALA A 101 21.88 11.86 -22.87
CA ALA A 101 21.90 10.41 -22.61
C ALA A 101 21.23 9.65 -23.75
N ASP A 102 21.73 8.45 -24.04
CA ASP A 102 21.12 7.55 -25.02
C ASP A 102 19.81 6.95 -24.50
N ASN A 103 19.74 6.71 -23.18
CA ASN A 103 18.57 6.17 -22.52
C ASN A 103 18.20 7.01 -21.28
N ILE A 104 16.93 7.30 -21.13
CA ILE A 104 16.39 8.11 -20.01
C ILE A 104 15.23 7.35 -19.39
N ILE A 105 15.28 7.14 -18.07
CA ILE A 105 14.22 6.50 -17.30
C ILE A 105 13.47 7.56 -16.50
N VAL A 106 12.18 7.73 -16.77
CA VAL A 106 11.27 8.61 -16.02
C VAL A 106 10.76 7.84 -14.80
N ALA A 107 11.15 8.28 -13.59
CA ALA A 107 10.77 7.68 -12.33
C ALA A 107 10.20 8.73 -11.35
N THR A 108 9.43 9.67 -11.88
CA THR A 108 8.95 10.86 -11.15
C THR A 108 7.86 10.56 -10.14
N GLY A 109 7.35 9.30 -10.11
CA GLY A 109 6.38 8.83 -9.14
C GLY A 109 4.99 9.43 -9.31
N ALA A 110 4.24 9.45 -8.21
CA ALA A 110 2.87 9.97 -8.18
C ALA A 110 2.64 10.84 -6.93
N ARG A 111 1.56 11.59 -6.95
CA ARG A 111 1.09 12.43 -5.84
C ARG A 111 -0.35 12.11 -5.48
N ALA A 112 -0.78 12.53 -4.29
CA ALA A 112 -2.16 12.42 -3.86
C ALA A 112 -3.09 13.14 -4.86
N ARG A 113 -4.18 12.47 -5.21
CA ARG A 113 -5.22 13.02 -6.07
C ARG A 113 -6.08 13.99 -5.28
N ASN A 114 -6.32 15.17 -5.84
CA ASN A 114 -7.24 16.15 -5.31
C ASN A 114 -8.65 15.98 -5.89
N LEU A 115 -9.66 16.33 -5.11
CA LEU A 115 -11.03 16.49 -5.60
C LEU A 115 -11.29 17.96 -5.88
N PRO A 116 -11.96 18.31 -7.00
CA PRO A 116 -12.18 19.72 -7.38
C PRO A 116 -12.91 20.54 -6.30
N HIS A 117 -13.76 19.88 -5.51
CA HIS A 117 -14.61 20.48 -4.48
C HIS A 117 -14.08 20.34 -3.05
N ILE A 118 -12.93 19.65 -2.85
CA ILE A 118 -12.27 19.48 -1.55
C ILE A 118 -10.80 19.85 -1.70
N GLN A 119 -10.41 20.98 -1.15
CA GLN A 119 -9.04 21.48 -1.23
C GLN A 119 -8.26 21.10 0.02
N VAL A 120 -7.13 20.39 -0.16
CA VAL A 120 -6.17 20.14 0.91
C VAL A 120 -5.52 21.44 1.33
N ASP A 121 -5.58 21.78 2.61
CA ASP A 121 -5.00 23.02 3.19
C ASP A 121 -3.79 22.72 4.11
N GLY A 122 -3.56 21.46 4.43
CA GLY A 122 -2.49 21.02 5.32
C GLY A 122 -2.71 21.34 6.82
N ASP A 123 -3.77 22.10 7.16
CA ASP A 123 -4.12 22.43 8.54
C ASP A 123 -5.31 21.62 9.05
N ARG A 124 -6.40 21.56 8.30
CA ARG A 124 -7.65 20.85 8.66
C ARG A 124 -8.03 19.78 7.66
N ILE A 125 -7.72 19.98 6.40
CA ILE A 125 -7.90 18.99 5.35
C ILE A 125 -6.53 18.53 4.91
N TRP A 126 -6.20 17.30 5.27
CA TRP A 126 -4.89 16.68 5.11
C TRP A 126 -4.87 15.76 3.88
N ASP A 127 -3.75 15.74 3.20
CA ASP A 127 -3.31 14.63 2.36
C ASP A 127 -2.52 13.61 3.20
N ALA A 128 -1.98 12.57 2.58
CA ALA A 128 -1.15 11.58 3.27
C ALA A 128 0.09 12.21 3.93
N ARG A 129 0.70 13.22 3.30
CA ARG A 129 1.91 13.90 3.81
C ARG A 129 1.63 14.67 5.09
N SER A 130 0.59 15.50 5.09
CA SER A 130 0.15 16.25 6.27
C SER A 130 -0.38 15.35 7.37
N ALA A 131 -1.07 14.25 7.01
CA ALA A 131 -1.55 13.26 7.97
C ALA A 131 -0.44 12.52 8.71
N MET A 132 0.78 12.40 8.14
CA MET A 132 1.95 11.82 8.82
C MET A 132 2.61 12.77 9.81
N THR A 133 2.38 14.07 9.68
CA THR A 133 3.00 15.11 10.52
C THR A 133 1.99 16.02 11.19
N PRO A 134 0.96 15.46 11.86
CA PRO A 134 -0.10 16.27 12.45
C PRO A 134 0.44 17.16 13.58
N THR A 135 -0.05 18.38 13.63
CA THR A 135 0.28 19.35 14.68
C THR A 135 -0.58 19.18 15.94
N PHE A 136 -1.69 18.47 15.82
CA PHE A 136 -2.62 18.14 16.90
C PHE A 136 -3.26 16.77 16.67
N MET A 137 -3.77 16.15 17.74
CA MET A 137 -4.54 14.92 17.68
C MET A 137 -6.03 15.26 17.54
N PRO A 138 -6.70 14.91 16.41
CA PRO A 138 -8.13 15.15 16.25
C PRO A 138 -8.94 14.23 17.17
N LYS A 139 -10.02 14.73 17.75
CA LYS A 139 -10.99 13.92 18.51
C LYS A 139 -12.00 13.26 17.56
N LYS A 140 -12.38 13.96 16.47
CA LYS A 140 -13.25 13.45 15.41
C LYS A 140 -12.55 13.65 14.07
N LEU A 141 -12.26 12.55 13.41
CA LEU A 141 -11.53 12.52 12.14
C LEU A 141 -12.44 11.96 11.05
N LEU A 142 -12.55 12.67 9.94
CA LEU A 142 -13.13 12.16 8.70
C LEU A 142 -12.01 11.64 7.80
N ILE A 143 -12.17 10.45 7.22
CA ILE A 143 -11.28 9.93 6.19
C ILE A 143 -12.12 9.69 4.94
N ILE A 144 -11.70 10.30 3.83
CA ILE A 144 -12.38 10.23 2.53
C ILE A 144 -11.54 9.36 1.62
N GLY A 145 -12.06 8.18 1.28
CA GLY A 145 -11.39 7.10 0.57
C GLY A 145 -10.86 6.02 1.51
N ALA A 146 -11.36 4.79 1.34
CA ALA A 146 -11.02 3.62 2.15
C ALA A 146 -10.14 2.60 1.41
N GLY A 147 -9.25 3.08 0.54
CA GLY A 147 -8.12 2.28 0.03
C GLY A 147 -7.05 2.07 1.10
N ALA A 148 -5.95 1.40 0.77
CA ALA A 148 -4.87 1.05 1.71
C ALA A 148 -4.39 2.25 2.55
N ILE A 149 -4.17 3.42 1.94
CA ILE A 149 -3.73 4.64 2.63
C ILE A 149 -4.77 5.10 3.67
N GLY A 150 -6.04 5.16 3.27
CA GLY A 150 -7.12 5.61 4.14
C GLY A 150 -7.32 4.69 5.35
N VAL A 151 -7.32 3.38 5.16
CA VAL A 151 -7.50 2.42 6.27
C VAL A 151 -6.29 2.35 7.19
N GLU A 152 -5.06 2.53 6.68
CA GLU A 152 -3.86 2.64 7.53
C GLU A 152 -3.94 3.86 8.45
N PHE A 153 -4.31 5.04 7.93
CA PHE A 153 -4.52 6.21 8.77
C PHE A 153 -5.71 6.04 9.71
N ALA A 154 -6.81 5.40 9.27
CA ALA A 154 -7.94 5.09 10.13
C ALA A 154 -7.50 4.25 11.33
N SER A 155 -6.74 3.18 11.09
CA SER A 155 -6.18 2.31 12.12
C SER A 155 -5.26 3.07 13.10
N PHE A 156 -4.34 3.89 12.58
CA PHE A 156 -3.41 4.69 13.40
C PHE A 156 -4.15 5.68 14.31
N TYR A 157 -5.01 6.52 13.74
CA TYR A 157 -5.69 7.57 14.50
C TYR A 157 -6.74 7.01 15.46
N ASN A 158 -7.46 5.95 15.07
CA ASN A 158 -8.43 5.30 15.94
C ASN A 158 -7.76 4.70 17.18
N THR A 159 -6.66 3.97 16.99
CA THR A 159 -5.89 3.37 18.09
C THR A 159 -5.36 4.45 19.06
N LEU A 160 -5.01 5.63 18.56
CA LEU A 160 -4.58 6.75 19.41
C LEU A 160 -5.75 7.58 19.99
N GLY A 161 -7.00 7.15 19.79
CA GLY A 161 -8.17 7.68 20.46
C GLY A 161 -9.01 8.68 19.67
N ALA A 162 -8.79 8.84 18.35
CA ALA A 162 -9.71 9.58 17.51
C ALA A 162 -10.99 8.76 17.22
N LYS A 163 -12.14 9.43 17.21
CA LYS A 163 -13.36 8.84 16.62
C LYS A 163 -13.30 9.01 15.10
N VAL A 164 -13.07 7.91 14.40
CA VAL A 164 -12.91 7.89 12.95
C VAL A 164 -14.25 7.62 12.27
N THR A 165 -14.58 8.44 11.27
CA THR A 165 -15.59 8.15 10.25
C THR A 165 -14.84 7.95 8.92
N LEU A 166 -14.89 6.74 8.38
CA LEU A 166 -14.28 6.33 7.13
C LEU A 166 -15.36 6.26 6.06
N VAL A 167 -15.19 7.00 4.95
CA VAL A 167 -16.17 7.11 3.87
C VAL A 167 -15.55 6.61 2.56
N GLU A 168 -16.27 5.72 1.87
CA GLU A 168 -15.86 5.16 0.59
C GLU A 168 -17.02 5.23 -0.41
N VAL A 169 -16.72 5.72 -1.62
CA VAL A 169 -17.71 5.83 -2.70
C VAL A 169 -18.05 4.48 -3.32
N MET A 170 -17.10 3.55 -3.29
CA MET A 170 -17.32 2.18 -3.73
C MET A 170 -18.18 1.41 -2.71
N ASP A 171 -18.70 0.28 -3.11
CA ASP A 171 -19.55 -0.59 -2.28
C ASP A 171 -18.77 -1.34 -1.18
N GLN A 172 -17.44 -1.46 -1.33
CA GLN A 172 -16.56 -2.05 -0.32
C GLN A 172 -15.38 -1.14 0.02
N ILE A 173 -14.81 -1.29 1.23
CA ILE A 173 -13.49 -0.77 1.57
C ILE A 173 -12.41 -1.62 0.90
N LEU A 174 -11.16 -1.11 0.80
CA LEU A 174 -10.08 -1.84 0.15
C LEU A 174 -10.50 -2.40 -1.23
N PRO A 175 -10.94 -1.55 -2.17
CA PRO A 175 -11.64 -1.99 -3.38
C PRO A 175 -10.81 -2.88 -4.32
N ALA A 176 -9.50 -2.99 -4.09
CA ALA A 176 -8.61 -3.90 -4.83
C ALA A 176 -8.53 -5.32 -4.22
N GLU A 177 -9.05 -5.52 -3.00
CA GLU A 177 -8.97 -6.78 -2.29
C GLU A 177 -10.15 -7.70 -2.61
N ASP A 178 -9.99 -9.00 -2.32
CA ASP A 178 -11.08 -9.95 -2.35
C ASP A 178 -12.23 -9.51 -1.43
N SER A 179 -13.47 -9.64 -1.88
CA SER A 179 -14.64 -9.08 -1.18
C SER A 179 -14.83 -9.65 0.22
N GLU A 180 -14.58 -10.95 0.41
CA GLU A 180 -14.69 -11.58 1.73
C GLU A 180 -13.65 -11.00 2.72
N ILE A 181 -12.44 -10.76 2.27
CA ILE A 181 -11.39 -10.13 3.07
C ILE A 181 -11.72 -8.66 3.38
N ALA A 182 -12.26 -7.93 2.41
CA ALA A 182 -12.69 -6.55 2.60
C ALA A 182 -13.85 -6.44 3.60
N ASP A 183 -14.80 -7.37 3.57
CA ASP A 183 -15.91 -7.43 4.51
C ASP A 183 -15.44 -7.76 5.94
N LEU A 184 -14.53 -8.70 6.10
CA LEU A 184 -13.90 -9.01 7.39
C LEU A 184 -13.14 -7.79 7.94
N ALA A 185 -12.38 -7.08 7.11
CA ALA A 185 -11.70 -5.85 7.51
C ALA A 185 -12.71 -4.77 7.95
N LYS A 186 -13.79 -4.58 7.19
CA LYS A 186 -14.86 -3.64 7.55
C LYS A 186 -15.49 -3.98 8.89
N GLN A 187 -15.82 -5.27 9.11
CA GLN A 187 -16.39 -5.72 10.38
C GLN A 187 -15.45 -5.48 11.55
N SER A 188 -14.17 -5.77 11.38
CA SER A 188 -13.14 -5.49 12.39
C SER A 188 -13.05 -4.01 12.73
N PHE A 189 -13.02 -3.12 11.73
CA PHE A 189 -12.97 -1.67 11.98
C PHE A 189 -14.24 -1.16 12.71
N VAL A 190 -15.42 -1.69 12.37
CA VAL A 190 -16.65 -1.37 13.09
C VAL A 190 -16.59 -1.85 14.55
N ASN A 191 -16.08 -3.07 14.79
CA ASN A 191 -15.90 -3.61 16.15
C ASN A 191 -14.90 -2.76 16.98
N GLN A 192 -13.91 -2.16 16.33
CA GLN A 192 -12.98 -1.21 16.95
C GLN A 192 -13.59 0.20 17.19
N GLY A 193 -14.87 0.40 16.88
CA GLY A 193 -15.61 1.63 17.11
C GLY A 193 -15.50 2.69 16.01
N MET A 194 -14.97 2.34 14.86
CA MET A 194 -14.99 3.22 13.68
C MET A 194 -16.37 3.19 13.02
N GLU A 195 -16.79 4.31 12.47
CA GLU A 195 -17.93 4.37 11.57
C GLU A 195 -17.46 4.21 10.14
N VAL A 196 -17.90 3.16 9.45
CA VAL A 196 -17.49 2.84 8.07
C VAL A 196 -18.70 2.95 7.15
N LEU A 197 -18.65 3.90 6.22
CA LEU A 197 -19.71 4.20 5.26
C LEU A 197 -19.21 3.87 3.85
N THR A 198 -19.73 2.81 3.26
CA THR A 198 -19.49 2.42 1.86
C THR A 198 -20.65 2.88 0.97
N ALA A 199 -20.46 2.88 -0.35
CA ALA A 199 -21.39 3.42 -1.34
C ALA A 199 -21.84 4.86 -0.99
N THR A 200 -20.95 5.65 -0.39
CA THR A 200 -21.26 6.97 0.18
C THR A 200 -20.24 8.00 -0.29
N GLY A 201 -20.72 9.13 -0.79
CA GLY A 201 -19.89 10.27 -1.19
C GLY A 201 -19.80 11.35 -0.10
N VAL A 202 -18.81 12.22 -0.24
CA VAL A 202 -18.69 13.48 0.51
C VAL A 202 -18.88 14.62 -0.48
N ASP A 203 -19.99 15.35 -0.33
CA ASP A 203 -20.41 16.38 -1.28
C ASP A 203 -19.60 17.68 -1.10
N GLU A 204 -19.33 18.06 0.13
CA GLU A 204 -18.66 19.31 0.47
C GLU A 204 -17.91 19.21 1.80
N VAL A 205 -16.76 19.89 1.89
CA VAL A 205 -16.03 20.09 3.14
C VAL A 205 -15.73 21.58 3.31
N LYS A 206 -16.23 22.16 4.39
CA LYS A 206 -16.01 23.59 4.74
C LYS A 206 -15.25 23.72 6.04
N VAL A 207 -14.11 24.39 6.01
CA VAL A 207 -13.33 24.72 7.22
C VAL A 207 -13.89 25.99 7.85
N THR A 208 -14.13 25.96 9.16
CA THR A 208 -14.57 27.10 9.96
C THR A 208 -13.78 27.17 11.26
N GLY A 209 -12.79 28.04 11.29
CA GLY A 209 -11.88 28.19 12.44
C GLY A 209 -11.09 26.90 12.70
N LYS A 210 -11.29 26.30 13.88
CA LYS A 210 -10.58 25.09 14.31
C LYS A 210 -11.30 23.78 14.01
N THR A 211 -12.40 23.82 13.26
CA THR A 211 -13.20 22.62 12.90
C THR A 211 -13.57 22.69 11.43
N LEU A 212 -14.04 21.57 10.90
CA LEU A 212 -14.65 21.51 9.58
C LEU A 212 -16.04 20.90 9.64
N THR A 213 -16.84 21.20 8.65
CA THR A 213 -18.16 20.62 8.43
C THR A 213 -18.12 19.89 7.09
N ALA A 214 -18.48 18.62 7.07
CA ALA A 214 -18.62 17.81 5.87
C ALA A 214 -20.08 17.47 5.62
N THR A 215 -20.53 17.54 4.38
CA THR A 215 -21.83 17.02 3.95
C THR A 215 -21.62 15.60 3.42
N ILE A 216 -22.21 14.63 4.11
CA ILE A 216 -22.11 13.20 3.82
C ILE A 216 -23.53 12.68 3.65
N ASP A 217 -23.87 12.15 2.48
CA ASP A 217 -25.20 11.68 2.15
C ASP A 217 -26.28 12.74 2.50
N GLY A 218 -26.04 13.99 2.08
CA GLY A 218 -26.92 15.13 2.33
C GLY A 218 -27.01 15.62 3.79
N LYS A 219 -26.25 15.00 4.73
CA LYS A 219 -26.26 15.36 6.14
C LYS A 219 -24.98 16.08 6.54
N SER A 220 -25.15 17.23 7.19
CA SER A 220 -24.03 18.04 7.69
C SER A 220 -23.48 17.48 9.00
N ARG A 221 -22.15 17.23 9.05
CA ARG A 221 -21.44 16.64 10.19
C ARG A 221 -20.17 17.41 10.52
N LYS A 222 -19.83 17.55 11.81
CA LYS A 222 -18.65 18.30 12.28
C LYS A 222 -17.50 17.38 12.66
N PHE A 223 -16.29 17.77 12.21
CA PHE A 223 -15.04 17.09 12.50
C PHE A 223 -13.95 18.10 12.89
N ASP A 224 -12.85 17.61 13.49
CA ASP A 224 -11.68 18.43 13.84
C ASP A 224 -10.69 18.49 12.68
N ALA A 225 -10.63 17.41 11.88
CA ALA A 225 -9.82 17.31 10.66
C ALA A 225 -10.43 16.31 9.68
N ALA A 226 -9.99 16.37 8.41
CA ALA A 226 -10.26 15.36 7.40
C ALA A 226 -8.97 14.92 6.71
N ILE A 227 -8.92 13.65 6.27
CA ILE A 227 -7.86 13.12 5.39
C ILE A 227 -8.49 12.80 4.05
N LEU A 228 -7.87 13.29 2.97
CA LEU A 228 -8.25 12.98 1.60
C LEU A 228 -7.31 11.90 1.06
N SER A 229 -7.83 10.71 0.78
CA SER A 229 -7.09 9.52 0.33
C SER A 229 -7.78 8.80 -0.82
N VAL A 230 -8.18 9.57 -1.86
CA VAL A 230 -8.98 9.13 -3.02
C VAL A 230 -8.13 8.67 -4.21
N GLY A 231 -6.96 8.16 -3.95
CA GLY A 231 -6.02 7.66 -4.95
C GLY A 231 -4.90 8.64 -5.30
N VAL A 232 -4.18 8.32 -6.36
CA VAL A 232 -2.99 9.06 -6.80
C VAL A 232 -3.06 9.40 -8.29
N SER A 233 -2.25 10.37 -8.71
CA SER A 233 -1.99 10.73 -10.11
C SER A 233 -0.50 10.75 -10.36
N GLY A 234 -0.05 10.26 -11.51
CA GLY A 234 1.36 10.32 -11.93
C GLY A 234 1.86 11.76 -11.99
N ASN A 235 3.15 11.95 -11.73
CA ASN A 235 3.81 13.24 -11.89
C ASN A 235 4.34 13.35 -13.33
N VAL A 236 3.46 13.75 -14.22
CA VAL A 236 3.72 13.83 -15.67
C VAL A 236 3.82 15.26 -16.20
N GLU A 237 3.38 16.26 -15.43
CA GLU A 237 3.33 17.66 -15.84
C GLU A 237 4.73 18.30 -15.78
N ASP A 238 4.92 19.34 -16.60
CA ASP A 238 6.11 20.20 -16.63
C ASP A 238 7.44 19.46 -16.93
N LEU A 239 7.37 18.22 -17.42
CA LEU A 239 8.54 17.42 -17.78
C LEU A 239 8.91 17.55 -19.26
N GLY A 240 8.06 18.14 -20.10
CA GLY A 240 8.26 18.22 -21.55
C GLY A 240 7.94 16.92 -22.30
N LEU A 241 7.24 15.97 -21.67
CA LEU A 241 6.93 14.63 -22.22
C LEU A 241 6.10 14.70 -23.49
N GLU A 242 5.08 15.53 -23.53
CA GLU A 242 4.22 15.68 -24.70
C GLU A 242 4.98 16.25 -25.90
N ALA A 243 5.91 17.19 -25.66
CA ALA A 243 6.73 17.80 -26.71
C ALA A 243 7.66 16.82 -27.41
N ILE A 244 8.07 15.74 -26.73
CA ILE A 244 8.89 14.67 -27.31
C ILE A 244 8.08 13.49 -27.80
N GLY A 245 6.74 13.48 -27.63
CA GLY A 245 5.83 12.45 -28.14
C GLY A 245 5.56 11.29 -27.21
N VAL A 246 5.85 11.42 -25.90
CA VAL A 246 5.50 10.39 -24.90
C VAL A 246 3.98 10.38 -24.68
N GLU A 247 3.38 9.21 -24.80
CA GLU A 247 1.95 9.00 -24.58
C GLU A 247 1.61 8.95 -23.09
N ILE A 248 0.58 9.75 -22.71
CA ILE A 248 0.05 9.81 -21.35
C ILE A 248 -1.41 9.40 -21.38
N GLU A 249 -1.76 8.34 -20.64
CA GLU A 249 -3.12 7.85 -20.50
C GLU A 249 -3.58 7.95 -19.04
N ARG A 250 -4.73 8.61 -18.79
CA ARG A 250 -5.34 8.75 -17.45
C ARG A 250 -4.39 9.31 -16.38
N GLY A 251 -3.42 10.15 -16.80
CA GLY A 251 -2.44 10.77 -15.89
C GLY A 251 -1.23 9.89 -15.57
N PHE A 252 -0.97 8.85 -16.36
CA PHE A 252 0.20 7.98 -16.25
C PHE A 252 0.87 7.85 -17.62
N ILE A 253 2.18 7.59 -17.62
CA ILE A 253 2.93 7.32 -18.85
C ILE A 253 2.62 5.90 -19.33
N SER A 254 2.21 5.76 -20.60
CA SER A 254 2.02 4.46 -21.23
C SER A 254 3.36 3.81 -21.54
N VAL A 255 3.52 2.54 -21.15
CA VAL A 255 4.72 1.75 -21.37
C VAL A 255 4.37 0.36 -21.89
N ASP A 256 5.28 -0.26 -22.62
CA ASP A 256 5.22 -1.65 -23.00
C ASP A 256 5.63 -2.60 -21.86
N GLU A 257 5.73 -3.88 -22.14
CA GLU A 257 6.12 -4.92 -21.17
C GLU A 257 7.57 -4.83 -20.69
N TYR A 258 8.42 -4.03 -21.36
CA TYR A 258 9.82 -3.75 -21.01
C TYR A 258 10.02 -2.34 -20.45
N GLN A 259 8.94 -1.66 -20.09
CA GLN A 259 8.91 -0.31 -19.55
C GLN A 259 9.34 0.78 -20.53
N GLN A 260 9.40 0.49 -21.84
CA GLN A 260 9.68 1.46 -22.88
C GLN A 260 8.41 2.27 -23.18
N THR A 261 8.56 3.58 -23.35
CA THR A 261 7.46 4.48 -23.76
C THR A 261 7.26 4.42 -25.27
N SER A 262 6.31 5.20 -25.79
CA SER A 262 6.14 5.44 -27.23
C SER A 262 7.36 6.08 -27.93
N VAL A 263 8.36 6.51 -27.15
CA VAL A 263 9.57 7.19 -27.65
C VAL A 263 10.81 6.31 -27.41
N ASP A 264 11.46 5.92 -28.47
CA ASP A 264 12.69 5.12 -28.43
C ASP A 264 13.78 5.76 -27.56
N GLY A 265 14.36 4.97 -26.63
CA GLY A 265 15.35 5.41 -25.64
C GLY A 265 14.76 6.10 -24.41
N VAL A 266 13.42 6.23 -24.32
CA VAL A 266 12.73 6.79 -23.15
C VAL A 266 11.88 5.71 -22.48
N TYR A 267 12.12 5.49 -21.20
CA TYR A 267 11.47 4.50 -20.36
C TYR A 267 10.72 5.18 -19.23
N ALA A 268 9.71 4.50 -18.63
CA ALA A 268 9.07 4.98 -17.41
C ALA A 268 8.80 3.81 -16.44
N ILE A 269 9.05 4.04 -15.15
CA ILE A 269 8.92 3.03 -14.11
C ILE A 269 8.24 3.60 -12.85
N GLY A 270 7.74 2.72 -12.02
CA GLY A 270 7.12 3.05 -10.75
C GLY A 270 5.74 3.66 -10.91
N ASP A 271 5.38 4.53 -9.96
CA ASP A 271 4.02 5.05 -9.87
C ASP A 271 3.62 5.91 -11.09
N VAL A 272 4.58 6.54 -11.77
CA VAL A 272 4.29 7.33 -12.97
C VAL A 272 3.90 6.46 -14.17
N ALA A 273 4.30 5.17 -14.18
CA ALA A 273 3.93 4.18 -15.19
C ALA A 273 2.63 3.42 -14.85
N GLY A 274 1.89 3.85 -13.83
CA GLY A 274 0.56 3.34 -13.49
C GLY A 274 0.50 2.37 -12.31
N VAL A 275 -0.72 1.92 -12.05
CA VAL A 275 -1.07 1.06 -10.92
C VAL A 275 -0.63 -0.41 -11.13
N PRO A 276 -0.42 -1.16 -10.02
CA PRO A 276 -0.45 -0.73 -8.63
C PRO A 276 0.76 0.13 -8.26
N CYS A 277 0.54 1.20 -7.45
CA CYS A 277 1.58 2.10 -7.00
C CYS A 277 2.32 1.51 -5.79
N LEU A 278 3.27 0.61 -6.05
CA LEU A 278 3.99 -0.17 -5.06
C LEU A 278 5.51 -0.12 -5.31
N ALA A 279 6.28 0.08 -4.25
CA ALA A 279 7.72 0.24 -4.34
C ALA A 279 8.44 -1.01 -4.90
N HIS A 280 7.99 -2.21 -4.53
CA HIS A 280 8.56 -3.46 -5.05
C HIS A 280 8.23 -3.68 -6.54
N LYS A 281 7.04 -3.24 -7.01
CA LYS A 281 6.74 -3.18 -8.45
C LYS A 281 7.73 -2.26 -9.15
N ALA A 282 7.90 -1.03 -8.66
CA ALA A 282 8.82 -0.05 -9.25
C ALA A 282 10.26 -0.56 -9.32
N SER A 283 10.72 -1.29 -8.30
CA SER A 283 12.07 -1.89 -8.28
C SER A 283 12.22 -2.96 -9.37
N HIS A 284 11.23 -3.82 -9.56
CA HIS A 284 11.26 -4.84 -10.62
C HIS A 284 11.16 -4.22 -12.01
N GLU A 285 10.31 -3.21 -12.19
CA GLU A 285 10.23 -2.44 -13.44
C GLU A 285 11.57 -1.79 -13.78
N GLY A 286 12.28 -1.24 -12.78
CA GLY A 286 13.60 -0.68 -12.96
C GLY A 286 14.64 -1.71 -13.42
N ILE A 287 14.60 -2.93 -12.87
CA ILE A 287 15.47 -4.04 -13.32
C ILE A 287 15.18 -4.40 -14.77
N ILE A 288 13.89 -4.63 -15.10
CA ILE A 288 13.45 -4.96 -16.46
C ILE A 288 13.88 -3.90 -17.46
N ALA A 289 13.67 -2.62 -17.16
CA ALA A 289 14.09 -1.52 -18.03
C ALA A 289 15.60 -1.52 -18.28
N VAL A 290 16.41 -1.70 -17.22
CA VAL A 290 17.89 -1.70 -17.35
C VAL A 290 18.39 -2.93 -18.09
N GLU A 291 17.85 -4.12 -17.82
CA GLU A 291 18.19 -5.35 -18.56
C GLU A 291 17.86 -5.20 -20.05
N GLY A 292 16.69 -4.65 -20.39
CA GLY A 292 16.34 -4.34 -21.78
C GLY A 292 17.29 -3.33 -22.45
N ILE A 293 17.68 -2.27 -21.72
CA ILE A 293 18.63 -1.27 -22.21
C ILE A 293 20.00 -1.88 -22.54
N VAL A 294 20.48 -2.84 -21.76
CA VAL A 294 21.79 -3.49 -22.01
C VAL A 294 21.71 -4.66 -22.99
N GLY A 295 20.50 -4.91 -23.56
CA GLY A 295 20.30 -5.92 -24.59
C GLY A 295 20.05 -7.34 -24.06
N GLU A 296 19.72 -7.47 -22.78
CA GLU A 296 19.22 -8.71 -22.21
C GLU A 296 17.73 -8.85 -22.54
N MET A 297 17.19 -10.06 -22.38
CA MET A 297 15.77 -10.35 -22.62
C MET A 297 15.10 -10.71 -21.27
N PRO A 298 14.77 -9.72 -20.43
CA PRO A 298 14.11 -9.98 -19.17
C PRO A 298 12.71 -10.57 -19.38
N HIS A 299 12.23 -11.33 -18.38
CA HIS A 299 10.84 -11.73 -18.35
C HIS A 299 9.95 -10.52 -18.02
N PRO A 300 8.87 -10.29 -18.79
CA PRO A 300 7.91 -9.23 -18.50
C PRO A 300 7.31 -9.35 -17.10
N LEU A 301 7.03 -8.21 -16.47
CA LEU A 301 6.38 -8.19 -15.17
C LEU A 301 4.92 -8.66 -15.28
N ASN A 302 4.59 -9.77 -14.62
CA ASN A 302 3.21 -10.19 -14.48
C ASN A 302 2.55 -9.43 -13.30
N LYS A 303 1.65 -8.50 -13.62
CA LYS A 303 0.97 -7.66 -12.64
C LYS A 303 0.10 -8.47 -11.65
N GLU A 304 -0.40 -9.64 -12.04
CA GLU A 304 -1.18 -10.52 -11.17
C GLU A 304 -0.31 -11.21 -10.11
N ARG A 305 1.02 -11.24 -10.29
CA ARG A 305 1.97 -11.84 -9.34
C ARG A 305 2.59 -10.80 -8.37
N ILE A 306 2.06 -9.58 -8.34
CA ILE A 306 2.54 -8.53 -7.43
C ILE A 306 1.76 -8.60 -6.12
N PRO A 307 2.41 -8.91 -4.97
CA PRO A 307 1.71 -8.95 -3.70
C PRO A 307 1.29 -7.55 -3.24
N GLY A 308 0.09 -7.44 -2.71
CA GLY A 308 -0.44 -6.25 -2.03
C GLY A 308 -0.38 -6.42 -0.51
N CYS A 309 -0.09 -5.33 0.21
CA CYS A 309 -0.07 -5.33 1.68
C CYS A 309 -0.66 -4.03 2.22
N THR A 310 -1.58 -4.16 3.17
CA THR A 310 -2.14 -3.06 3.96
C THR A 310 -1.85 -3.31 5.43
N TYR A 311 -1.18 -2.37 6.07
CA TYR A 311 -0.63 -2.53 7.42
C TYR A 311 -1.56 -1.96 8.51
N SER A 312 -2.86 -1.98 8.27
CA SER A 312 -3.86 -1.67 9.30
C SER A 312 -3.87 -2.72 10.41
N HIS A 313 -4.73 -2.57 11.39
CA HIS A 313 -5.05 -3.64 12.32
C HIS A 313 -6.54 -4.00 12.18
N PRO A 314 -6.84 -5.26 11.76
CA PRO A 314 -5.91 -6.30 11.30
C PRO A 314 -5.18 -5.92 10.01
N GLN A 315 -4.02 -6.58 9.76
CA GLN A 315 -3.31 -6.45 8.49
C GLN A 315 -4.08 -7.18 7.39
N VAL A 316 -3.90 -6.73 6.15
CA VAL A 316 -4.45 -7.41 4.95
C VAL A 316 -3.31 -7.63 3.97
N ALA A 317 -3.28 -8.80 3.33
CA ALA A 317 -2.30 -9.12 2.29
C ALA A 317 -2.93 -10.01 1.23
N SER A 318 -2.55 -9.78 -0.03
CA SER A 318 -3.09 -10.52 -1.16
C SER A 318 -2.07 -10.70 -2.27
N ILE A 319 -2.25 -11.74 -3.08
CA ILE A 319 -1.55 -11.95 -4.34
C ILE A 319 -2.44 -12.76 -5.28
N GLY A 320 -2.37 -12.51 -6.58
CA GLY A 320 -3.12 -13.25 -7.58
C GLY A 320 -4.55 -12.78 -7.74
N LEU A 321 -5.41 -13.67 -8.19
CA LEU A 321 -6.80 -13.40 -8.52
C LEU A 321 -7.70 -13.52 -7.30
N SER A 322 -8.67 -12.63 -7.16
CA SER A 322 -9.78 -12.79 -6.21
C SER A 322 -10.66 -13.98 -6.61
N GLU A 323 -11.50 -14.46 -5.69
CA GLU A 323 -12.43 -15.57 -5.96
C GLU A 323 -13.34 -15.26 -7.17
N VAL A 324 -13.83 -14.04 -7.28
CA VAL A 324 -14.66 -13.62 -8.42
C VAL A 324 -13.87 -13.66 -9.73
N GLN A 325 -12.68 -13.05 -9.76
CA GLN A 325 -11.83 -13.02 -10.96
C GLN A 325 -11.39 -14.41 -11.41
N ALA A 326 -11.06 -15.29 -10.46
CA ALA A 326 -10.67 -16.66 -10.75
C ALA A 326 -11.85 -17.48 -11.28
N GLY A 327 -13.05 -17.32 -10.68
CA GLY A 327 -14.28 -17.97 -11.11
C GLY A 327 -14.74 -17.57 -12.52
N GLU A 328 -14.44 -16.36 -12.96
CA GLU A 328 -14.68 -15.92 -14.34
C GLU A 328 -13.77 -16.64 -15.38
N ARG A 329 -12.64 -17.19 -14.93
CA ARG A 329 -11.68 -17.89 -15.82
C ARG A 329 -11.92 -19.41 -15.92
N GLY A 330 -12.60 -20.00 -14.93
CA GLY A 330 -12.86 -21.45 -14.95
C GLY A 330 -13.38 -21.96 -13.61
N GLU A 331 -13.43 -23.29 -13.49
CA GLU A 331 -13.79 -23.95 -12.24
C GLU A 331 -12.63 -23.83 -11.22
N ILE A 332 -12.98 -23.44 -9.99
CA ILE A 332 -12.02 -23.17 -8.94
C ILE A 332 -12.29 -24.00 -7.68
N LYS A 333 -11.25 -24.21 -6.90
CA LYS A 333 -11.35 -24.71 -5.51
C LYS A 333 -10.88 -23.63 -4.57
N VAL A 334 -11.65 -23.38 -3.52
CA VAL A 334 -11.37 -22.31 -2.55
C VAL A 334 -11.20 -22.93 -1.16
N GLY A 335 -10.08 -22.64 -0.56
CA GLY A 335 -9.79 -23.00 0.82
C GLY A 335 -9.91 -21.79 1.74
N ARG A 336 -10.37 -22.03 2.95
CA ARG A 336 -10.53 -21.04 4.00
C ARG A 336 -10.08 -21.62 5.32
N PHE A 337 -9.25 -20.88 6.05
CA PHE A 337 -8.83 -21.28 7.39
C PHE A 337 -8.85 -20.08 8.32
N PRO A 338 -9.74 -20.04 9.32
CA PRO A 338 -9.82 -18.96 10.30
C PRO A 338 -8.68 -19.05 11.32
N LEU A 339 -8.07 -17.90 11.63
CA LEU A 339 -6.96 -17.85 12.60
C LEU A 339 -7.39 -18.26 14.03
N LEU A 340 -8.67 -18.23 14.33
CA LEU A 340 -9.22 -18.77 15.58
C LEU A 340 -8.84 -20.25 15.81
N ALA A 341 -8.62 -21.01 14.74
CA ALA A 341 -8.22 -22.41 14.80
C ALA A 341 -6.68 -22.60 14.78
N ASN A 342 -5.90 -21.51 14.70
CA ASN A 342 -4.45 -21.57 14.67
C ASN A 342 -3.86 -21.48 16.08
N GLY A 343 -3.08 -22.47 16.50
CA GLY A 343 -2.51 -22.55 17.85
C GLY A 343 -1.61 -21.38 18.22
N LYS A 344 -0.84 -20.82 17.27
CA LYS A 344 0.00 -19.65 17.52
C LYS A 344 -0.84 -18.39 17.71
N ALA A 345 -1.88 -18.19 16.91
CA ALA A 345 -2.81 -17.05 17.03
C ALA A 345 -3.50 -17.06 18.41
N VAL A 346 -3.95 -18.24 18.86
CA VAL A 346 -4.53 -18.43 20.20
C VAL A 346 -3.50 -18.11 21.29
N ALA A 347 -2.27 -18.62 21.16
CA ALA A 347 -1.23 -18.42 22.16
C ALA A 347 -0.82 -16.96 22.35
N VAL A 348 -0.94 -16.12 21.31
CA VAL A 348 -0.63 -14.67 21.38
C VAL A 348 -1.86 -13.80 21.58
N ASN A 349 -3.05 -14.42 21.72
CA ASN A 349 -4.34 -13.74 21.90
C ASN A 349 -4.68 -12.79 20.72
N ASP A 350 -4.36 -13.19 19.49
CA ASP A 350 -4.68 -12.43 18.26
C ASP A 350 -5.23 -13.39 17.21
N THR A 351 -6.52 -13.73 17.34
CA THR A 351 -7.21 -14.77 16.56
C THR A 351 -8.12 -14.23 15.47
N GLU A 352 -8.24 -12.90 15.35
CA GLU A 352 -9.09 -12.30 14.32
C GLU A 352 -8.39 -12.40 12.95
N GLY A 353 -8.95 -13.21 12.05
CA GLY A 353 -8.41 -13.30 10.70
C GLY A 353 -8.77 -14.57 9.96
N LEU A 354 -8.38 -14.58 8.68
CA LEU A 354 -8.65 -15.63 7.72
C LEU A 354 -7.48 -15.74 6.74
N VAL A 355 -7.12 -16.98 6.38
CA VAL A 355 -6.32 -17.27 5.19
C VAL A 355 -7.21 -17.94 4.16
N LYS A 356 -7.27 -17.35 2.95
CA LYS A 356 -8.04 -17.83 1.81
C LYS A 356 -7.10 -18.15 0.66
N THR A 357 -7.25 -19.31 0.04
CA THR A 357 -6.50 -19.77 -1.12
C THR A 357 -7.43 -20.18 -2.25
N ILE A 358 -7.03 -19.92 -3.48
CA ILE A 358 -7.85 -20.14 -4.68
C ILE A 358 -7.01 -20.94 -5.68
N PHE A 359 -7.52 -22.07 -6.12
CA PHE A 359 -6.85 -22.98 -7.05
C PHE A 359 -7.69 -23.18 -8.31
N ASP A 360 -7.02 -23.36 -9.43
CA ASP A 360 -7.61 -23.93 -10.63
C ASP A 360 -8.01 -25.37 -10.39
N ALA A 361 -9.27 -25.74 -10.58
CA ALA A 361 -9.78 -27.07 -10.26
C ALA A 361 -9.23 -28.16 -11.17
N SER A 362 -8.77 -27.81 -12.38
CA SER A 362 -8.30 -28.76 -13.40
C SER A 362 -6.79 -29.01 -13.31
N THR A 363 -6.00 -28.00 -12.99
CA THR A 363 -4.53 -28.05 -12.98
C THR A 363 -3.95 -28.11 -11.57
N GLY A 364 -4.71 -27.69 -10.57
CA GLY A 364 -4.24 -27.51 -9.21
C GLY A 364 -3.36 -26.28 -8.98
N ALA A 365 -3.16 -25.45 -9.98
CA ALA A 365 -2.34 -24.26 -9.89
C ALA A 365 -2.91 -23.24 -8.87
N LEU A 366 -2.05 -22.67 -8.02
CA LEU A 366 -2.43 -21.60 -7.12
C LEU A 366 -2.68 -20.31 -7.92
N LEU A 367 -3.95 -19.87 -7.99
CA LEU A 367 -4.39 -18.67 -8.70
C LEU A 367 -4.35 -17.42 -7.86
N GLY A 368 -4.59 -17.54 -6.56
CA GLY A 368 -4.61 -16.41 -5.64
C GLY A 368 -4.60 -16.81 -4.17
N ALA A 369 -4.14 -15.88 -3.35
CA ALA A 369 -4.18 -16.00 -1.91
C ALA A 369 -4.50 -14.64 -1.28
N HIS A 370 -5.44 -14.62 -0.33
CA HIS A 370 -5.94 -13.42 0.31
C HIS A 370 -6.01 -13.66 1.81
N MET A 371 -5.45 -12.76 2.60
CA MET A 371 -5.30 -12.95 4.02
C MET A 371 -5.65 -11.70 4.81
N ILE A 372 -6.24 -11.89 5.97
CA ILE A 372 -6.45 -10.84 6.96
C ILE A 372 -6.06 -11.39 8.34
N GLY A 373 -5.36 -10.59 9.14
CA GLY A 373 -4.97 -10.95 10.51
C GLY A 373 -3.54 -10.55 10.86
N PRO A 374 -3.00 -11.02 12.00
CA PRO A 374 -1.65 -10.72 12.43
C PRO A 374 -0.59 -11.35 11.51
N GLY A 375 0.43 -10.57 11.15
CA GLY A 375 1.61 -11.06 10.42
C GLY A 375 1.37 -11.47 8.97
N VAL A 376 0.17 -11.26 8.42
CA VAL A 376 -0.15 -11.68 7.05
C VAL A 376 0.67 -10.95 5.99
N THR A 377 1.12 -9.73 6.28
CA THR A 377 2.01 -8.96 5.39
C THR A 377 3.41 -9.57 5.24
N GLU A 378 3.85 -10.38 6.21
CA GLU A 378 5.08 -11.18 6.12
C GLU A 378 4.80 -12.56 5.52
N MET A 379 3.64 -13.16 5.86
CA MET A 379 3.25 -14.50 5.41
C MET A 379 3.00 -14.57 3.91
N ILE A 380 2.43 -13.52 3.29
CA ILE A 380 2.08 -13.50 1.86
C ILE A 380 3.26 -13.86 0.95
N GLN A 381 4.50 -13.60 1.40
CA GLN A 381 5.71 -13.94 0.66
C GLN A 381 5.80 -15.44 0.35
N GLY A 382 5.30 -16.31 1.21
CA GLY A 382 5.26 -17.76 0.95
C GLY A 382 4.42 -18.09 -0.30
N PHE A 383 3.25 -17.48 -0.43
CA PHE A 383 2.41 -17.64 -1.61
C PHE A 383 2.98 -16.92 -2.85
N ALA A 384 3.66 -15.79 -2.66
CA ALA A 384 4.34 -15.11 -3.77
C ALA A 384 5.44 -16.00 -4.37
N VAL A 385 6.22 -16.69 -3.55
CA VAL A 385 7.22 -17.68 -4.00
C VAL A 385 6.54 -18.87 -4.68
N ALA A 386 5.46 -19.41 -4.10
CA ALA A 386 4.71 -20.53 -4.67
C ALA A 386 4.16 -20.20 -6.07
N ILE A 387 3.50 -19.05 -6.24
CA ILE A 387 2.99 -18.58 -7.55
C ILE A 387 4.15 -18.35 -8.53
N GLY A 388 5.26 -17.77 -8.05
CA GLY A 388 6.45 -17.54 -8.88
C GLY A 388 7.10 -18.83 -9.41
N LEU A 389 7.01 -19.92 -8.64
CA LEU A 389 7.49 -21.25 -9.00
C LEU A 389 6.42 -22.12 -9.70
N GLU A 390 5.24 -21.54 -9.99
CA GLU A 390 4.11 -22.26 -10.62
C GLU A 390 3.68 -23.51 -9.85
N THR A 391 3.71 -23.42 -8.51
CA THR A 391 3.42 -24.50 -7.57
C THR A 391 1.94 -24.88 -7.62
N THR A 392 1.65 -26.16 -7.53
CA THR A 392 0.29 -26.68 -7.41
C THR A 392 -0.08 -26.97 -5.95
N GLU A 393 -1.33 -27.36 -5.71
CA GLU A 393 -1.81 -27.78 -4.40
C GLU A 393 -0.99 -28.94 -3.82
N SER A 394 -0.48 -29.82 -4.67
CA SER A 394 0.24 -31.03 -4.24
C SER A 394 1.50 -30.68 -3.47
N GLU A 395 2.34 -29.82 -4.04
CA GLU A 395 3.59 -29.37 -3.40
C GLU A 395 3.30 -28.59 -2.12
N LEU A 396 2.23 -27.77 -2.12
CA LEU A 396 1.84 -26.99 -0.95
C LEU A 396 1.32 -27.86 0.19
N MET A 397 0.58 -28.95 -0.12
CA MET A 397 0.11 -29.93 0.87
C MET A 397 1.26 -30.77 1.46
N GLU A 398 2.30 -31.06 0.64
CA GLU A 398 3.45 -31.85 1.07
C GLU A 398 4.52 -31.02 1.79
N THR A 399 4.44 -29.68 1.68
CA THR A 399 5.39 -28.79 2.35
C THR A 399 5.20 -28.81 3.87
N ILE A 400 6.32 -29.02 4.60
CA ILE A 400 6.31 -29.02 6.07
C ILE A 400 6.37 -27.57 6.57
N PHE A 401 5.32 -27.14 7.27
CA PHE A 401 5.28 -25.85 7.94
C PHE A 401 5.77 -25.98 9.39
N PRO A 402 6.58 -25.03 9.89
CA PRO A 402 7.09 -25.10 11.25
C PRO A 402 5.98 -24.87 12.29
N HIS A 403 6.02 -25.63 13.41
CA HIS A 403 5.09 -25.52 14.52
C HIS A 403 5.79 -24.98 15.79
N PRO A 404 5.14 -24.05 16.57
CA PRO A 404 3.88 -23.36 16.28
C PRO A 404 4.11 -22.04 15.53
N THR A 405 3.42 -21.81 14.45
CA THR A 405 3.49 -20.57 13.65
C THR A 405 2.12 -20.14 13.12
N LEU A 406 2.01 -18.87 12.74
CA LEU A 406 0.86 -18.37 11.97
C LEU A 406 0.85 -18.97 10.54
N SER A 407 2.03 -19.30 9.99
CA SER A 407 2.16 -19.86 8.64
C SER A 407 1.47 -21.22 8.47
N GLU A 408 1.21 -21.96 9.56
CA GLU A 408 0.41 -23.19 9.50
C GLU A 408 -1.02 -22.93 8.97
N ALA A 409 -1.56 -21.71 9.18
CA ALA A 409 -2.84 -21.33 8.60
C ALA A 409 -2.81 -21.29 7.07
N MET A 410 -1.66 -21.03 6.46
CA MET A 410 -1.48 -21.12 5.01
C MET A 410 -1.63 -22.57 4.54
N HIS A 411 -0.97 -23.51 5.21
CA HIS A 411 -1.07 -24.94 4.90
C HIS A 411 -2.52 -25.45 5.07
N GLU A 412 -3.15 -25.12 6.20
CA GLU A 412 -4.53 -25.53 6.48
C GLU A 412 -5.53 -24.96 5.47
N SER A 413 -5.32 -23.75 4.97
CA SER A 413 -6.17 -23.18 3.92
C SER A 413 -6.04 -23.95 2.59
N VAL A 414 -4.85 -24.43 2.25
CA VAL A 414 -4.63 -25.31 1.09
C VAL A 414 -5.36 -26.64 1.29
N LEU A 415 -5.20 -27.29 2.46
CA LEU A 415 -5.90 -28.52 2.80
C LEU A 415 -7.42 -28.35 2.75
N SER A 416 -7.92 -27.19 3.21
CA SER A 416 -9.35 -26.86 3.21
C SER A 416 -9.95 -26.84 1.79
N ALA A 417 -9.23 -26.34 0.79
CA ALA A 417 -9.68 -26.31 -0.60
C ALA A 417 -9.98 -27.71 -1.16
N TYR A 418 -9.41 -28.75 -0.54
CA TYR A 418 -9.52 -30.16 -0.96
C TYR A 418 -10.19 -31.05 0.08
N GLY A 419 -10.84 -30.47 1.10
CA GLY A 419 -11.56 -31.21 2.14
C GLY A 419 -10.65 -32.05 3.02
N ARG A 420 -9.38 -31.63 3.22
CA ARG A 420 -8.34 -32.37 3.97
C ARG A 420 -7.87 -31.64 5.21
N THR A 421 -8.59 -30.61 5.65
CA THR A 421 -8.28 -29.88 6.91
C THR A 421 -8.11 -30.83 8.08
N ILE A 422 -7.14 -30.52 8.95
CA ILE A 422 -6.82 -31.33 10.12
C ILE A 422 -7.34 -30.65 11.40
N ASN A 423 -7.23 -29.32 11.47
CA ASN A 423 -7.48 -28.58 12.70
C ASN A 423 -8.77 -27.74 12.69
N PHE A 424 -9.59 -27.85 11.64
CA PHE A 424 -10.85 -27.09 11.52
C PHE A 424 -11.90 -27.80 10.69
#